data_29682694b1d90a863cd022bc4661c76d
#
_entry.id   29682694b1d90a863cd022bc4661c76d
#
_cell.length_a   1.000
_cell.length_b   1.000
_cell.length_c   1.000
_cell.angle_alpha   90.00
_cell.angle_beta   90.00
_cell.angle_gamma   90.00
#
_symmetry.space_group_name_H-M   'P 1'
#
loop_
_entity.id
_entity.type
_entity.pdbx_description
1 polymer ?
#
loop_
_entity_poly.entity_id
_entity_poly.type
_entity_poly.pdbx_seq_one_letter_code
_entity_poly.pdbx_strand_id
1 'polypeptide(L)'
;MCLCGKNIMILTPQELQKWIYEGKSFTMVDIRPEEHRAEFPLTNLDASVSDMDSIPESQKVLVLICQFGIVTEGIIIEQELNNAYSLLGGALAWIEFQSEKKDLSQWSRQTVLPEIGLEGQKKLLNATVVIIGMGGLGCSVAQSLISTGIGHLKIIDGDNVELSNLHRQPLFGLEDVGQPKVKVAKEKLEKLNENATIEIFLEYLDKENGLSFIHDADVVIDATDNIQARQLIDRFSKEANIPMVYGGLFRFEGQVAILNANGCPGYIELFPEPPSGDDTCADAGVLGMLPGIIGNIQALEAVKLIVGIEPNLIGTLLIYDGMSHSTQLIKL
;
A
#
# COMPACT_ATOMS: atom_id res chain seq x y z
N MET A 1 24.10 -6.11 -43.94
CA MET A 1 24.00 -4.66 -44.15
C MET A 1 23.61 -4.04 -42.82
N CYS A 2 24.50 -3.27 -42.19
CA CYS A 2 24.19 -2.56 -40.96
C CYS A 2 23.19 -1.43 -41.26
N LEU A 3 22.00 -1.50 -40.71
CA LEU A 3 21.04 -0.40 -40.69
C LEU A 3 21.51 0.63 -39.64
N CYS A 4 22.35 1.53 -40.04
CA CYS A 4 22.90 2.57 -39.20
C CYS A 4 22.09 3.86 -39.44
N GLY A 5 21.33 4.32 -38.44
CA GLY A 5 21.10 5.75 -38.26
C GLY A 5 19.72 6.36 -38.44
N LYS A 6 18.60 5.63 -38.49
CA LYS A 6 17.29 6.29 -38.30
C LYS A 6 16.81 6.01 -36.87
N ASN A 7 16.61 7.05 -36.06
CA ASN A 7 16.04 6.94 -34.73
C ASN A 7 14.53 6.63 -34.88
N ILE A 8 14.14 5.39 -34.57
CA ILE A 8 12.74 5.01 -34.47
C ILE A 8 12.19 5.63 -33.16
N MET A 9 11.07 6.31 -33.26
CA MET A 9 10.36 6.79 -32.07
C MET A 9 9.56 5.61 -31.49
N ILE A 10 9.90 5.26 -30.26
CA ILE A 10 9.25 4.16 -29.50
C ILE A 10 8.45 4.78 -28.37
N LEU A 11 7.27 4.24 -28.12
CA LEU A 11 6.37 4.65 -27.04
C LEU A 11 6.08 3.45 -26.15
N THR A 12 6.34 3.54 -24.87
CA THR A 12 5.97 2.49 -23.93
C THR A 12 4.46 2.50 -23.64
N PRO A 13 3.85 1.39 -23.16
CA PRO A 13 2.47 1.38 -22.70
C PRO A 13 2.17 2.44 -21.63
N GLN A 14 3.10 2.69 -20.72
CA GLN A 14 3.01 3.71 -19.66
C GLN A 14 2.95 5.12 -20.24
N GLU A 15 3.82 5.43 -21.20
CA GLU A 15 3.84 6.73 -21.89
C GLU A 15 2.60 6.95 -22.75
N LEU A 16 2.11 5.90 -23.44
CA LEU A 16 0.86 5.96 -24.18
C LEU A 16 -0.31 6.27 -23.25
N GLN A 17 -0.39 5.60 -22.10
CA GLN A 17 -1.41 5.87 -21.08
C GLN A 17 -1.35 7.32 -20.57
N LYS A 18 -0.13 7.84 -20.35
CA LYS A 18 0.08 9.22 -19.96
C LYS A 18 -0.41 10.20 -21.06
N TRP A 19 -0.15 9.92 -22.32
CA TRP A 19 -0.62 10.74 -23.45
C TRP A 19 -2.16 10.76 -23.53
N ILE A 20 -2.81 9.62 -23.29
CA ILE A 20 -4.29 9.51 -23.23
C ILE A 20 -4.84 10.37 -22.08
N TYR A 21 -4.24 10.28 -20.90
CA TYR A 21 -4.66 11.03 -19.71
C TYR A 21 -4.47 12.55 -19.88
N GLU A 22 -3.37 12.96 -20.50
CA GLU A 22 -3.05 14.37 -20.78
C GLU A 22 -3.88 14.96 -21.93
N GLY A 23 -4.69 14.16 -22.62
CA GLY A 23 -5.50 14.59 -23.76
C GLY A 23 -4.65 15.00 -24.98
N LYS A 24 -3.46 14.43 -25.16
CA LYS A 24 -2.63 14.67 -26.35
C LYS A 24 -3.38 14.29 -27.62
N SER A 25 -3.15 15.06 -28.70
CA SER A 25 -3.76 14.77 -30.00
C SER A 25 -2.85 13.83 -30.80
N PHE A 26 -3.28 12.60 -30.98
CA PHE A 26 -2.63 11.58 -31.81
C PHE A 26 -3.66 10.66 -32.46
N THR A 27 -3.26 9.84 -33.38
CA THR A 27 -4.10 8.81 -34.03
C THR A 27 -3.45 7.46 -33.80
N MET A 28 -4.20 6.51 -33.28
CA MET A 28 -3.77 5.11 -33.15
C MET A 28 -4.18 4.30 -34.37
N VAL A 29 -3.29 3.45 -34.84
CA VAL A 29 -3.50 2.58 -35.99
C VAL A 29 -3.10 1.16 -35.62
N ASP A 30 -4.09 0.26 -35.59
CA ASP A 30 -3.91 -1.17 -35.39
C ASP A 30 -3.74 -1.88 -36.71
N ILE A 31 -2.53 -2.36 -36.99
CA ILE A 31 -2.18 -3.05 -38.25
C ILE A 31 -2.21 -4.57 -38.11
N ARG A 32 -2.77 -5.10 -37.06
CA ARG A 32 -2.84 -6.54 -36.83
C ARG A 32 -3.88 -7.20 -37.75
N PRO A 33 -3.65 -8.47 -38.19
CA PRO A 33 -4.68 -9.28 -38.84
C PRO A 33 -5.96 -9.40 -37.99
N GLU A 34 -7.10 -9.59 -38.62
CA GLU A 34 -8.40 -9.69 -37.95
C GLU A 34 -8.43 -10.82 -36.89
N GLU A 35 -7.80 -11.95 -37.17
CA GLU A 35 -7.68 -13.08 -36.24
C GLU A 35 -7.00 -12.68 -34.95
N HIS A 36 -5.89 -11.94 -35.04
CA HIS A 36 -5.15 -11.47 -33.83
C HIS A 36 -5.93 -10.39 -33.08
N ARG A 37 -6.71 -9.55 -33.77
CA ARG A 37 -7.56 -8.56 -33.10
C ARG A 37 -8.72 -9.21 -32.35
N ALA A 38 -9.28 -10.29 -32.91
CA ALA A 38 -10.35 -11.06 -32.26
C ALA A 38 -9.88 -11.84 -31.05
N GLU A 39 -8.68 -12.44 -31.11
CA GLU A 39 -8.09 -13.21 -30.03
C GLU A 39 -7.58 -12.30 -28.90
N PHE A 40 -6.99 -11.16 -29.26
CA PHE A 40 -6.38 -10.19 -28.33
C PHE A 40 -6.96 -8.79 -28.53
N PRO A 41 -8.21 -8.53 -28.11
CA PRO A 41 -8.86 -7.23 -28.32
C PRO A 41 -8.17 -6.13 -27.53
N LEU A 42 -7.94 -4.97 -28.15
CA LEU A 42 -7.47 -3.76 -27.47
C LEU A 42 -8.64 -3.11 -26.73
N THR A 43 -8.72 -3.33 -25.43
CA THR A 43 -9.70 -2.65 -24.59
C THR A 43 -9.21 -1.23 -24.22
N ASN A 44 -10.14 -0.27 -24.15
CA ASN A 44 -9.86 1.13 -23.77
C ASN A 44 -8.91 1.90 -24.73
N LEU A 45 -8.76 1.44 -25.99
CA LEU A 45 -8.08 2.16 -27.05
C LEU A 45 -9.01 2.35 -28.25
N ASP A 46 -9.13 3.58 -28.71
CA ASP A 46 -9.81 3.91 -29.96
C ASP A 46 -8.78 3.92 -31.10
N ALA A 47 -8.50 2.74 -31.66
CA ALA A 47 -7.55 2.55 -32.73
C ALA A 47 -8.26 2.30 -34.04
N SER A 48 -7.93 3.06 -35.09
CA SER A 48 -8.36 2.78 -36.44
C SER A 48 -7.63 1.54 -36.98
N VAL A 49 -8.33 0.70 -37.75
CA VAL A 49 -7.73 -0.48 -38.35
C VAL A 49 -7.18 -0.12 -39.75
N SER A 50 -5.98 -0.58 -40.04
CA SER A 50 -5.37 -0.41 -41.36
C SER A 50 -4.52 -1.62 -41.74
N ASP A 51 -4.29 -1.81 -43.03
CA ASP A 51 -3.33 -2.79 -43.53
C ASP A 51 -1.90 -2.26 -43.45
N MET A 52 -0.91 -3.17 -43.43
CA MET A 52 0.49 -2.81 -43.35
C MET A 52 0.98 -1.91 -44.49
N ASP A 53 0.38 -2.07 -45.67
CA ASP A 53 0.76 -1.35 -46.91
C ASP A 53 0.02 -0.02 -47.08
N SER A 54 -0.96 0.30 -46.22
CA SER A 54 -1.84 1.45 -46.38
C SER A 54 -2.01 2.24 -45.09
N ILE A 55 -0.87 2.63 -44.46
CA ILE A 55 -0.93 3.49 -43.28
C ILE A 55 -1.50 4.86 -43.66
N PRO A 56 -2.53 5.36 -42.95
CA PRO A 56 -3.19 6.60 -43.31
C PRO A 56 -2.24 7.80 -43.15
N GLU A 57 -2.22 8.70 -44.13
CA GLU A 57 -1.54 10.00 -43.97
C GLU A 57 -2.25 10.80 -42.86
N SER A 58 -1.49 11.34 -41.94
CA SER A 58 -2.02 12.12 -40.82
C SER A 58 -1.11 13.30 -40.50
N GLN A 59 -1.72 14.47 -40.27
CA GLN A 59 -1.02 15.62 -39.70
C GLN A 59 -0.76 15.46 -38.19
N LYS A 60 -1.48 14.54 -37.54
CA LYS A 60 -1.29 14.20 -36.14
C LYS A 60 -0.17 13.17 -36.00
N VAL A 61 0.37 13.08 -34.81
CA VAL A 61 1.27 11.98 -34.42
C VAL A 61 0.54 10.66 -34.59
N LEU A 62 1.17 9.68 -35.22
CA LEU A 62 0.68 8.32 -35.35
C LEU A 62 1.27 7.43 -34.26
N VAL A 63 0.46 6.55 -33.70
CA VAL A 63 0.90 5.44 -32.83
C VAL A 63 0.49 4.14 -33.51
N LEU A 64 1.48 3.42 -34.04
CA LEU A 64 1.27 2.15 -34.74
C LEU A 64 1.34 0.99 -33.75
N ILE A 65 0.38 0.07 -33.88
CA ILE A 65 0.25 -1.10 -33.01
C ILE A 65 0.26 -2.37 -33.87
N CYS A 66 1.25 -3.22 -33.66
CA CYS A 66 1.23 -4.63 -34.13
C CYS A 66 1.21 -5.57 -32.91
N GLN A 67 1.30 -6.89 -33.15
CA GLN A 67 1.19 -7.86 -32.05
C GLN A 67 2.31 -7.72 -31.00
N PHE A 68 3.57 -7.52 -31.46
CA PHE A 68 4.77 -7.54 -30.61
C PHE A 68 5.63 -6.27 -30.68
N GLY A 69 5.22 -5.23 -31.40
CA GLY A 69 5.99 -3.99 -31.56
C GLY A 69 7.06 -4.01 -32.68
N ILE A 70 7.44 -5.17 -33.18
CA ILE A 70 8.57 -5.32 -34.14
C ILE A 70 8.18 -4.92 -35.59
N VAL A 71 6.99 -5.31 -36.03
CA VAL A 71 6.54 -5.04 -37.41
C VAL A 71 6.33 -3.54 -37.63
N THR A 72 5.82 -2.83 -36.63
CA THR A 72 5.59 -1.38 -36.70
C THR A 72 6.90 -0.60 -36.82
N GLU A 73 7.99 -1.08 -36.21
CA GLU A 73 9.31 -0.48 -36.39
C GLU A 73 9.80 -0.60 -37.83
N GLY A 74 9.61 -1.77 -38.46
CA GLY A 74 9.95 -1.99 -39.89
C GLY A 74 9.18 -1.04 -40.79
N ILE A 75 7.89 -0.91 -40.60
CA ILE A 75 7.01 -0.04 -41.43
C ILE A 75 7.40 1.43 -41.30
N ILE A 76 7.70 1.91 -40.07
CA ILE A 76 8.14 3.28 -39.83
C ILE A 76 9.42 3.60 -40.64
N ILE A 77 10.36 2.65 -40.71
CA ILE A 77 11.60 2.81 -41.46
C ILE A 77 11.34 2.76 -43.00
N GLU A 78 10.62 1.75 -43.46
CA GLU A 78 10.39 1.51 -44.91
C GLU A 78 9.57 2.61 -45.56
N GLN A 79 8.53 3.08 -44.84
CA GLN A 79 7.63 4.13 -45.35
C GLN A 79 8.06 5.54 -44.96
N GLU A 80 9.24 5.69 -44.30
CA GLU A 80 9.80 6.98 -43.89
C GLU A 80 8.87 7.87 -43.05
N LEU A 81 8.10 7.24 -42.14
CA LEU A 81 7.12 7.93 -41.31
C LEU A 81 7.79 8.72 -40.18
N ASN A 82 7.99 10.02 -40.42
CA ASN A 82 8.72 10.90 -39.47
C ASN A 82 7.86 11.33 -38.25
N ASN A 83 6.55 11.10 -38.26
CA ASN A 83 5.60 11.46 -37.19
C ASN A 83 4.94 10.23 -36.52
N ALA A 84 5.56 9.05 -36.66
CA ALA A 84 4.99 7.80 -36.15
C ALA A 84 5.83 7.21 -35.01
N TYR A 85 5.13 6.68 -34.03
CA TYR A 85 5.69 5.92 -32.90
C TYR A 85 5.28 4.45 -33.02
N SER A 86 6.22 3.55 -32.71
CA SER A 86 5.91 2.14 -32.49
C SER A 86 5.58 1.92 -31.02
N LEU A 87 4.46 1.24 -30.72
CA LEU A 87 4.17 0.81 -29.36
C LEU A 87 5.10 -0.34 -28.95
N LEU A 88 5.94 -0.10 -27.97
CA LEU A 88 6.89 -1.09 -27.46
C LEU A 88 6.19 -2.34 -26.97
N GLY A 89 6.59 -3.50 -27.48
CA GLY A 89 5.95 -4.79 -27.19
C GLY A 89 4.55 -4.95 -27.78
N GLY A 90 4.05 -3.95 -28.52
CA GLY A 90 2.80 -4.02 -29.30
C GLY A 90 1.54 -4.19 -28.47
N ALA A 91 0.54 -4.83 -29.08
CA ALA A 91 -0.75 -5.09 -28.46
C ALA A 91 -0.66 -5.97 -27.21
N LEU A 92 0.22 -6.96 -27.18
CA LEU A 92 0.37 -7.84 -26.03
C LEU A 92 0.90 -7.08 -24.81
N ALA A 93 1.92 -6.22 -24.99
CA ALA A 93 2.43 -5.41 -23.88
C ALA A 93 1.38 -4.41 -23.37
N TRP A 94 0.51 -3.88 -24.24
CA TRP A 94 -0.61 -3.05 -23.80
C TRP A 94 -1.64 -3.85 -23.00
N ILE A 95 -2.03 -5.04 -23.47
CA ILE A 95 -2.98 -5.92 -22.79
C ILE A 95 -2.43 -6.36 -21.44
N GLU A 96 -1.15 -6.76 -21.37
CA GLU A 96 -0.47 -7.09 -20.13
C GLU A 96 -0.46 -5.89 -19.18
N PHE A 97 -0.05 -4.72 -19.66
CA PHE A 97 -0.09 -3.47 -18.89
C PHE A 97 -1.49 -3.11 -18.39
N GLN A 98 -2.56 -3.37 -19.18
CA GLN A 98 -3.94 -3.17 -18.75
C GLN A 98 -4.41 -4.26 -17.78
N SER A 99 -3.97 -5.51 -17.96
CA SER A 99 -4.30 -6.62 -17.05
C SER A 99 -3.58 -6.51 -15.72
N GLU A 100 -2.36 -5.95 -15.71
CA GLU A 100 -1.63 -5.58 -14.50
C GLU A 100 -2.25 -4.36 -13.78
N LYS A 101 -3.12 -3.62 -14.45
CA LYS A 101 -3.96 -2.64 -13.77
C LYS A 101 -5.01 -3.38 -12.95
N LYS A 102 -4.68 -3.74 -11.71
CA LYS A 102 -5.70 -3.78 -10.67
C LYS A 102 -6.49 -2.47 -10.80
N ASP A 103 -7.81 -2.53 -10.81
CA ASP A 103 -8.62 -1.31 -10.86
C ASP A 103 -8.23 -0.43 -9.66
N LEU A 104 -7.49 0.64 -9.92
CA LEU A 104 -7.03 1.59 -8.91
C LEU A 104 -8.01 2.76 -8.71
N SER A 105 -9.22 2.69 -9.28
CA SER A 105 -10.23 3.76 -9.19
C SER A 105 -10.56 4.11 -7.74
N GLN A 106 -10.59 3.12 -6.85
CA GLN A 106 -10.77 3.31 -5.41
C GLN A 106 -9.72 4.25 -4.81
N TRP A 107 -8.48 4.21 -5.29
CA TRP A 107 -7.36 5.00 -4.80
C TRP A 107 -6.98 6.16 -5.73
N SER A 108 -7.87 6.56 -6.64
CA SER A 108 -7.60 7.62 -7.63
C SER A 108 -7.21 8.96 -6.99
N ARG A 109 -7.75 9.29 -5.81
CA ARG A 109 -7.38 10.51 -5.06
C ARG A 109 -6.02 10.40 -4.37
N GLN A 110 -5.57 9.20 -4.07
CA GLN A 110 -4.29 8.92 -3.43
C GLN A 110 -3.17 8.83 -4.48
N THR A 111 -3.43 8.22 -5.63
CA THR A 111 -2.44 8.06 -6.70
C THR A 111 -2.08 9.36 -7.43
N VAL A 112 -2.84 10.44 -7.24
CA VAL A 112 -2.47 11.77 -7.76
C VAL A 112 -1.44 12.50 -6.88
N LEU A 113 -1.19 12.04 -5.66
CA LEU A 113 -0.15 12.57 -4.80
C LEU A 113 1.23 12.18 -5.38
N PRO A 114 2.14 13.14 -5.63
CA PRO A 114 3.45 12.82 -6.21
C PRO A 114 4.26 11.82 -5.38
N GLU A 115 4.08 11.84 -4.05
CA GLU A 115 4.76 10.97 -3.09
C GLU A 115 4.29 9.51 -3.16
N ILE A 116 3.06 9.28 -3.60
CA ILE A 116 2.47 7.93 -3.75
C ILE A 116 2.56 7.49 -5.21
N GLY A 117 1.88 8.20 -6.10
CA GLY A 117 1.79 7.83 -7.52
C GLY A 117 1.22 6.42 -7.75
N LEU A 118 1.33 5.94 -8.97
CA LEU A 118 0.94 4.56 -9.31
C LEU A 118 1.90 3.53 -8.72
N GLU A 119 3.19 3.83 -8.69
CA GLU A 119 4.22 2.91 -8.18
C GLU A 119 4.13 2.75 -6.65
N GLY A 120 3.88 3.82 -5.91
CA GLY A 120 3.63 3.73 -4.48
C GLY A 120 2.37 2.91 -4.18
N GLN A 121 1.29 3.09 -4.94
CA GLN A 121 0.07 2.29 -4.78
C GLN A 121 0.31 0.81 -5.07
N LYS A 122 1.10 0.46 -6.08
CA LYS A 122 1.50 -0.94 -6.33
C LYS A 122 2.29 -1.54 -5.16
N LYS A 123 3.21 -0.76 -4.55
CA LYS A 123 3.93 -1.20 -3.34
C LYS A 123 2.96 -1.53 -2.22
N LEU A 124 1.97 -0.65 -1.95
CA LEU A 124 0.96 -0.87 -0.92
C LEU A 124 0.14 -2.14 -1.19
N LEU A 125 -0.30 -2.35 -2.44
CA LEU A 125 -1.07 -3.53 -2.84
C LEU A 125 -0.30 -4.86 -2.73
N ASN A 126 1.01 -4.83 -2.68
CA ASN A 126 1.85 -6.01 -2.54
C ASN A 126 2.44 -6.15 -1.13
N ALA A 127 2.28 -5.13 -0.29
CA ALA A 127 2.83 -5.13 1.06
C ALA A 127 2.06 -6.01 2.03
N THR A 128 2.81 -6.62 2.95
CA THR A 128 2.32 -7.39 4.09
C THR A 128 2.53 -6.61 5.38
N VAL A 129 1.46 -6.32 6.10
CA VAL A 129 1.51 -5.68 7.42
C VAL A 129 0.96 -6.61 8.48
N VAL A 130 1.67 -6.71 9.59
CA VAL A 130 1.25 -7.47 10.77
C VAL A 130 0.78 -6.51 11.84
N ILE A 131 -0.44 -6.70 12.35
CA ILE A 131 -0.98 -5.94 13.48
C ILE A 131 -1.12 -6.86 14.68
N ILE A 132 -0.46 -6.51 15.76
CA ILE A 132 -0.56 -7.22 17.03
C ILE A 132 -1.39 -6.39 18.00
N GLY A 133 -2.57 -6.93 18.34
CA GLY A 133 -3.62 -6.25 19.10
C GLY A 133 -4.70 -5.63 18.21
N MET A 134 -5.96 -5.98 18.47
CA MET A 134 -7.14 -5.43 17.80
C MET A 134 -8.00 -4.62 18.79
N GLY A 135 -7.30 -3.81 19.60
CA GLY A 135 -7.87 -2.82 20.50
C GLY A 135 -8.18 -1.49 19.80
N GLY A 136 -8.15 -0.38 20.53
CA GLY A 136 -8.45 0.95 19.99
C GLY A 136 -7.46 1.40 18.91
N LEU A 137 -6.15 1.17 19.10
CA LEU A 137 -5.12 1.41 18.10
C LEU A 137 -5.30 0.50 16.88
N GLY A 138 -5.38 -0.82 17.11
CA GLY A 138 -5.48 -1.82 16.04
C GLY A 138 -6.68 -1.63 15.13
N CYS A 139 -7.85 -1.30 15.68
CA CYS A 139 -9.05 -0.98 14.89
C CYS A 139 -8.79 0.18 13.90
N SER A 140 -8.20 1.26 14.39
CA SER A 140 -7.94 2.46 13.57
C SER A 140 -6.85 2.21 12.53
N VAL A 141 -5.78 1.52 12.91
CA VAL A 141 -4.69 1.12 12.01
C VAL A 141 -5.21 0.22 10.90
N ALA A 142 -5.90 -0.87 11.26
CA ALA A 142 -6.38 -1.86 10.30
C ALA A 142 -7.35 -1.23 9.28
N GLN A 143 -8.29 -0.42 9.75
CA GLN A 143 -9.24 0.27 8.89
C GLN A 143 -8.54 1.20 7.91
N SER A 144 -7.57 2.00 8.38
CA SER A 144 -6.84 2.95 7.55
C SER A 144 -5.94 2.24 6.53
N LEU A 145 -5.21 1.21 6.91
CA LEU A 145 -4.33 0.45 6.03
C LEU A 145 -5.10 -0.26 4.92
N ILE A 146 -6.21 -0.94 5.26
CA ILE A 146 -7.05 -1.62 4.26
C ILE A 146 -7.69 -0.62 3.30
N SER A 147 -8.20 0.51 3.81
CA SER A 147 -8.77 1.56 2.95
C SER A 147 -7.72 2.22 2.05
N THR A 148 -6.48 2.33 2.50
CA THR A 148 -5.35 2.87 1.72
C THR A 148 -4.83 1.88 0.68
N GLY A 149 -5.23 0.60 0.76
CA GLY A 149 -4.90 -0.42 -0.25
C GLY A 149 -3.73 -1.32 0.11
N ILE A 150 -3.48 -1.56 1.41
CA ILE A 150 -2.59 -2.66 1.81
C ILE A 150 -3.16 -3.98 1.31
N GLY A 151 -2.31 -4.76 0.62
CA GLY A 151 -2.74 -6.00 -0.02
C GLY A 151 -2.83 -7.19 0.91
N HIS A 152 -1.95 -7.27 1.91
CA HIS A 152 -1.91 -8.37 2.86
C HIS A 152 -1.86 -7.86 4.30
N LEU A 153 -2.82 -8.30 5.11
CA LEU A 153 -2.91 -7.93 6.52
C LEU A 153 -3.00 -9.18 7.38
N LYS A 154 -2.10 -9.31 8.35
CA LYS A 154 -2.16 -10.33 9.39
C LYS A 154 -2.59 -9.67 10.69
N ILE A 155 -3.61 -10.22 11.36
CA ILE A 155 -4.18 -9.68 12.59
C ILE A 155 -4.10 -10.73 13.69
N ILE A 156 -3.42 -10.40 14.77
CA ILE A 156 -3.22 -11.26 15.94
C ILE A 156 -3.88 -10.63 17.16
N ASP A 157 -4.88 -11.28 17.73
CA ASP A 157 -5.54 -10.88 18.97
C ASP A 157 -6.34 -12.07 19.54
N GLY A 158 -6.17 -12.36 20.82
CA GLY A 158 -6.85 -13.48 21.52
C GLY A 158 -8.17 -13.13 22.16
N ASP A 159 -8.58 -11.84 22.16
CA ASP A 159 -9.74 -11.36 22.91
C ASP A 159 -11.06 -11.47 22.14
N ASN A 160 -12.14 -11.39 22.92
CA ASN A 160 -13.48 -11.12 22.42
C ASN A 160 -13.84 -9.63 22.55
N VAL A 161 -14.82 -9.21 21.76
CA VAL A 161 -15.40 -7.87 21.86
C VAL A 161 -16.19 -7.74 23.17
N GLU A 162 -15.91 -6.71 23.93
CA GLU A 162 -16.62 -6.38 25.17
C GLU A 162 -17.39 -5.06 25.03
N LEU A 163 -18.49 -4.92 25.78
CA LEU A 163 -19.27 -3.68 25.81
C LEU A 163 -18.40 -2.46 26.21
N SER A 164 -17.49 -2.66 27.16
CA SER A 164 -16.52 -1.65 27.64
C SER A 164 -15.53 -1.19 26.56
N ASN A 165 -15.40 -1.92 25.45
CA ASN A 165 -14.48 -1.60 24.37
C ASN A 165 -15.07 -0.60 23.36
N LEU A 166 -16.39 -0.58 23.17
CA LEU A 166 -17.06 0.08 22.04
C LEU A 166 -16.83 1.59 21.99
N HIS A 167 -16.59 2.25 23.12
CA HIS A 167 -16.32 3.68 23.15
C HIS A 167 -15.00 4.09 22.46
N ARG A 168 -14.06 3.12 22.26
CA ARG A 168 -12.73 3.38 21.68
C ARG A 168 -12.31 2.41 20.58
N GLN A 169 -13.12 1.41 20.26
CA GLN A 169 -12.89 0.41 19.21
C GLN A 169 -13.98 0.53 18.13
N PRO A 170 -13.91 1.56 17.27
CA PRO A 170 -15.02 1.95 16.38
C PRO A 170 -15.33 0.93 15.29
N LEU A 171 -14.47 -0.08 15.12
CA LEU A 171 -14.72 -1.17 14.19
C LEU A 171 -15.82 -2.11 14.67
N PHE A 172 -16.13 -2.13 15.99
CA PHE A 172 -17.08 -3.06 16.61
C PHE A 172 -18.38 -2.35 17.01
N GLY A 173 -19.49 -3.08 16.92
CA GLY A 173 -20.82 -2.65 17.35
C GLY A 173 -21.40 -3.50 18.49
N LEU A 174 -22.59 -3.15 18.95
CA LEU A 174 -23.29 -3.88 20.01
C LEU A 174 -23.57 -5.33 19.63
N GLU A 175 -23.81 -5.59 18.35
CA GLU A 175 -24.06 -6.91 17.77
C GLU A 175 -22.84 -7.84 17.81
N ASP A 176 -21.65 -7.28 18.00
CA ASP A 176 -20.38 -8.01 17.98
C ASP A 176 -19.94 -8.47 19.38
N VAL A 177 -20.62 -7.99 20.44
CA VAL A 177 -20.22 -8.29 21.83
C VAL A 177 -20.23 -9.81 22.08
N GLY A 178 -19.12 -10.30 22.62
CA GLY A 178 -18.86 -11.72 22.87
C GLY A 178 -18.23 -12.48 21.72
N GLN A 179 -18.12 -11.91 20.52
CA GLN A 179 -17.46 -12.53 19.38
C GLN A 179 -15.94 -12.24 19.40
N PRO A 180 -15.09 -13.13 18.82
CA PRO A 180 -13.66 -12.89 18.71
C PRO A 180 -13.36 -11.64 17.88
N LYS A 181 -12.55 -10.71 18.42
CA LYS A 181 -12.21 -9.44 17.77
C LYS A 181 -11.66 -9.63 16.35
N VAL A 182 -10.74 -10.57 16.15
CA VAL A 182 -10.12 -10.81 14.84
C VAL A 182 -11.13 -11.29 13.78
N LYS A 183 -12.15 -12.07 14.16
CA LYS A 183 -13.18 -12.52 13.22
C LYS A 183 -14.05 -11.38 12.75
N VAL A 184 -14.57 -10.61 13.71
CA VAL A 184 -15.41 -9.43 13.41
C VAL A 184 -14.61 -8.40 12.59
N ALA A 185 -13.34 -8.16 12.97
CA ALA A 185 -12.48 -7.26 12.25
C ALA A 185 -12.33 -7.68 10.78
N LYS A 186 -12.02 -8.96 10.52
CA LYS A 186 -11.91 -9.48 9.16
C LYS A 186 -13.17 -9.23 8.35
N GLU A 187 -14.33 -9.61 8.85
CA GLU A 187 -15.62 -9.46 8.15
C GLU A 187 -15.94 -8.01 7.79
N LYS A 188 -15.56 -7.06 8.63
CA LYS A 188 -15.80 -5.62 8.40
C LYS A 188 -14.75 -5.01 7.48
N LEU A 189 -13.49 -5.41 7.58
CA LEU A 189 -12.39 -4.92 6.77
C LEU A 189 -12.46 -5.41 5.32
N GLU A 190 -12.88 -6.67 5.09
CA GLU A 190 -13.10 -7.21 3.74
C GLU A 190 -14.14 -6.41 2.95
N LYS A 191 -15.10 -5.76 3.62
CA LYS A 191 -16.07 -4.86 2.96
C LYS A 191 -15.49 -3.52 2.50
N LEU A 192 -14.33 -3.12 3.04
CA LEU A 192 -13.64 -1.89 2.65
C LEU A 192 -12.72 -2.11 1.45
N ASN A 193 -12.16 -3.31 1.32
CA ASN A 193 -11.31 -3.70 0.19
C ASN A 193 -11.41 -5.22 0.00
N GLU A 194 -12.22 -5.64 -0.94
CA GLU A 194 -12.45 -7.06 -1.27
C GLU A 194 -11.23 -7.76 -1.90
N ASN A 195 -10.27 -6.98 -2.40
CA ASN A 195 -9.04 -7.48 -3.02
C ASN A 195 -7.91 -7.72 -1.99
N ALA A 196 -8.09 -7.30 -0.74
CA ALA A 196 -7.10 -7.52 0.29
C ALA A 196 -7.19 -8.95 0.85
N THR A 197 -6.04 -9.55 1.11
CA THR A 197 -5.95 -10.82 1.83
C THR A 197 -5.81 -10.53 3.32
N ILE A 198 -6.77 -10.99 4.13
CA ILE A 198 -6.75 -10.79 5.58
C ILE A 198 -6.64 -12.14 6.28
N GLU A 199 -5.49 -12.39 6.90
CA GLU A 199 -5.24 -13.54 7.76
C GLU A 199 -5.49 -13.17 9.22
N ILE A 200 -6.13 -14.05 9.97
CA ILE A 200 -6.46 -13.81 11.37
C ILE A 200 -5.96 -14.94 12.26
N PHE A 201 -5.45 -14.58 13.43
CA PHE A 201 -4.96 -15.49 14.44
C PHE A 201 -5.64 -15.17 15.77
N LEU A 202 -6.52 -16.08 16.23
CA LEU A 202 -7.21 -15.97 17.52
C LEU A 202 -6.28 -16.50 18.63
N GLU A 203 -5.20 -15.79 18.84
CA GLU A 203 -4.11 -16.16 19.73
C GLU A 203 -3.46 -14.91 20.32
N TYR A 204 -2.80 -15.08 21.46
CA TYR A 204 -1.88 -14.06 21.97
C TYR A 204 -0.48 -14.32 21.44
N LEU A 205 0.27 -13.22 21.24
CA LEU A 205 1.68 -13.32 20.90
C LEU A 205 2.45 -13.91 22.09
N ASP A 206 3.26 -14.94 21.82
CA ASP A 206 4.13 -15.57 22.78
C ASP A 206 5.54 -15.84 22.22
N LYS A 207 6.36 -16.54 23.00
CA LYS A 207 7.75 -16.85 22.62
C LYS A 207 7.87 -17.89 21.49
N GLU A 208 6.83 -18.68 21.26
CA GLU A 208 6.83 -19.79 20.33
C GLU A 208 6.30 -19.39 18.96
N ASN A 209 5.26 -18.52 18.94
CA ASN A 209 4.56 -18.13 17.71
C ASN A 209 5.04 -16.82 17.08
N GLY A 210 5.69 -15.92 17.83
CA GLY A 210 5.92 -14.54 17.42
C GLY A 210 6.75 -14.39 16.14
N LEU A 211 7.82 -15.17 15.98
CA LEU A 211 8.64 -15.09 14.77
C LEU A 211 7.86 -15.54 13.53
N SER A 212 7.02 -16.58 13.65
CA SER A 212 6.23 -17.09 12.53
C SER A 212 5.18 -16.08 12.02
N PHE A 213 4.69 -15.19 12.87
CA PHE A 213 3.77 -14.14 12.47
C PHE A 213 4.47 -12.99 11.75
N ILE A 214 5.70 -12.65 12.16
CA ILE A 214 6.38 -11.41 11.78
C ILE A 214 7.34 -11.59 10.59
N HIS A 215 7.97 -12.76 10.41
CA HIS A 215 9.14 -12.97 9.56
C HIS A 215 9.01 -12.60 8.07
N ASP A 216 7.80 -12.54 7.55
CA ASP A 216 7.49 -12.23 6.14
C ASP A 216 6.75 -10.89 5.96
N ALA A 217 6.73 -10.06 7.00
CA ALA A 217 6.09 -8.75 6.95
C ALA A 217 7.04 -7.66 6.42
N ASP A 218 6.48 -6.63 5.80
CA ASP A 218 7.20 -5.40 5.49
C ASP A 218 7.25 -4.47 6.71
N VAL A 219 6.21 -4.51 7.55
CA VAL A 219 6.06 -3.69 8.76
C VAL A 219 5.26 -4.46 9.81
N VAL A 220 5.67 -4.35 11.07
CA VAL A 220 4.87 -4.80 12.22
C VAL A 220 4.35 -3.61 13.02
N ILE A 221 3.06 -3.63 13.36
CA ILE A 221 2.39 -2.61 14.17
C ILE A 221 2.19 -3.14 15.60
N ASP A 222 2.74 -2.42 16.55
CA ASP A 222 2.41 -2.61 17.97
C ASP A 222 1.14 -1.82 18.31
N ALA A 223 0.04 -2.53 18.42
CA ALA A 223 -1.24 -1.99 18.87
C ALA A 223 -1.66 -2.59 20.22
N THR A 224 -0.69 -3.07 21.01
CA THR A 224 -0.90 -3.70 22.31
C THR A 224 -0.94 -2.67 23.45
N ASP A 225 -1.54 -3.05 24.55
CA ASP A 225 -1.65 -2.26 25.78
C ASP A 225 -0.80 -2.83 26.92
N ASN A 226 -0.02 -3.88 26.67
CA ASN A 226 0.81 -4.51 27.70
C ASN A 226 2.31 -4.56 27.31
N ILE A 227 3.15 -4.39 28.30
CA ILE A 227 4.61 -4.30 28.12
C ILE A 227 5.22 -5.63 27.68
N GLN A 228 4.69 -6.75 28.16
CA GLN A 228 5.25 -8.07 27.83
C GLN A 228 5.07 -8.40 26.33
N ALA A 229 3.87 -8.18 25.78
CA ALA A 229 3.64 -8.35 24.35
C ALA A 229 4.53 -7.41 23.53
N ARG A 230 4.68 -6.15 23.95
CA ARG A 230 5.53 -5.15 23.30
C ARG A 230 6.99 -5.56 23.26
N GLN A 231 7.54 -6.09 24.35
CA GLN A 231 8.90 -6.62 24.39
C GLN A 231 9.09 -7.83 23.47
N LEU A 232 8.07 -8.67 23.30
CA LEU A 232 8.12 -9.77 22.36
C LEU A 232 8.09 -9.27 20.91
N ILE A 233 7.24 -8.30 20.59
CA ILE A 233 7.20 -7.66 19.27
C ILE A 233 8.57 -7.05 18.94
N ASP A 234 9.14 -6.28 19.86
CA ASP A 234 10.46 -5.67 19.71
C ASP A 234 11.54 -6.71 19.39
N ARG A 235 11.59 -7.77 20.19
CA ARG A 235 12.55 -8.86 19.99
C ARG A 235 12.43 -9.52 18.61
N PHE A 236 11.21 -9.92 18.22
CA PHE A 236 11.00 -10.62 16.96
C PHE A 236 11.14 -9.70 15.74
N SER A 237 10.73 -8.44 15.85
CA SER A 237 10.96 -7.41 14.85
C SER A 237 12.46 -7.22 14.59
N LYS A 238 13.27 -7.14 15.66
CA LYS A 238 14.73 -7.04 15.58
C LYS A 238 15.36 -8.30 14.96
N GLU A 239 14.93 -9.49 15.42
CA GLU A 239 15.41 -10.78 14.91
C GLU A 239 15.10 -10.97 13.41
N ALA A 240 13.90 -10.61 12.98
CA ALA A 240 13.48 -10.68 11.58
C ALA A 240 13.99 -9.51 10.72
N ASN A 241 14.60 -8.49 11.33
CA ASN A 241 15.02 -7.24 10.67
C ASN A 241 13.86 -6.52 9.97
N ILE A 242 12.71 -6.44 10.65
CA ILE A 242 11.48 -5.81 10.15
C ILE A 242 11.18 -4.59 11.03
N PRO A 243 10.88 -3.41 10.46
CA PRO A 243 10.56 -2.22 11.25
C PRO A 243 9.30 -2.42 12.08
N MET A 244 9.34 -1.93 13.33
CA MET A 244 8.23 -1.90 14.25
C MET A 244 7.68 -0.48 14.38
N VAL A 245 6.40 -0.28 14.06
CA VAL A 245 5.70 0.98 14.35
C VAL A 245 5.06 0.89 15.72
N TYR A 246 5.74 1.45 16.69
CA TYR A 246 5.30 1.52 18.09
C TYR A 246 4.15 2.51 18.27
N GLY A 247 3.16 2.16 19.09
CA GLY A 247 2.10 3.04 19.56
C GLY A 247 1.87 2.91 21.08
N GLY A 248 1.80 4.02 21.77
CA GLY A 248 1.53 4.09 23.20
C GLY A 248 0.46 5.12 23.54
N LEU A 249 -0.36 4.84 24.56
CA LEU A 249 -1.43 5.72 25.02
C LEU A 249 -1.41 5.85 26.53
N PHE A 250 -1.62 7.07 27.02
CA PHE A 250 -1.82 7.34 28.43
C PHE A 250 -2.75 8.55 28.62
N ARG A 251 -3.95 8.35 29.13
CA ARG A 251 -4.96 9.40 29.37
C ARG A 251 -5.28 10.22 28.11
N PHE A 252 -4.67 11.39 27.95
CA PHE A 252 -4.79 12.29 26.79
C PHE A 252 -3.51 12.32 25.94
N GLU A 253 -2.48 11.58 26.32
CA GLU A 253 -1.21 11.53 25.60
C GLU A 253 -1.12 10.28 24.71
N GLY A 254 -0.52 10.45 23.55
CA GLY A 254 -0.18 9.35 22.64
C GLY A 254 1.24 9.46 22.13
N GLN A 255 1.85 8.31 21.85
CA GLN A 255 3.22 8.20 21.37
C GLN A 255 3.29 7.34 20.13
N VAL A 256 4.14 7.72 19.18
CA VAL A 256 4.44 6.92 17.99
C VAL A 256 5.93 7.02 17.67
N ALA A 257 6.55 5.90 17.33
CA ALA A 257 7.91 5.85 16.84
C ALA A 257 8.09 4.68 15.85
N ILE A 258 9.09 4.78 14.98
CA ILE A 258 9.54 3.65 14.17
C ILE A 258 10.83 3.12 14.82
N LEU A 259 10.78 1.87 15.28
CA LEU A 259 11.84 1.18 16.01
C LEU A 259 12.41 0.04 15.17
N ASN A 260 13.60 -0.45 15.50
CA ASN A 260 14.29 -1.54 14.80
C ASN A 260 14.49 -1.33 13.29
N ALA A 261 14.58 -0.08 12.85
CA ALA A 261 14.76 0.30 11.45
C ALA A 261 16.04 1.13 11.28
N ASN A 262 16.84 0.84 10.24
CA ASN A 262 18.03 1.63 9.88
C ASN A 262 19.00 1.90 11.03
N GLY A 263 19.15 0.94 11.96
CA GLY A 263 20.03 1.08 13.13
C GLY A 263 19.44 1.85 14.30
N CYS A 264 18.16 2.21 14.25
CA CYS A 264 17.46 2.78 15.39
C CYS A 264 17.29 1.77 16.53
N PRO A 265 17.30 2.25 17.79
CA PRO A 265 17.07 1.40 18.94
C PRO A 265 15.69 0.75 18.91
N GLY A 266 15.56 -0.40 19.54
CA GLY A 266 14.29 -1.07 19.80
C GLY A 266 13.61 -0.55 21.07
N TYR A 267 12.39 -1.08 21.32
CA TYR A 267 11.61 -0.70 22.51
C TYR A 267 12.35 -1.00 23.81
N ILE A 268 12.97 -2.19 23.95
CA ILE A 268 13.70 -2.59 25.16
C ILE A 268 14.91 -1.70 25.42
N GLU A 269 15.57 -1.21 24.36
CA GLU A 269 16.72 -0.32 24.50
C GLU A 269 16.30 1.09 24.98
N LEU A 270 15.11 1.56 24.55
CA LEU A 270 14.59 2.87 24.94
C LEU A 270 13.94 2.86 26.32
N PHE A 271 13.33 1.75 26.70
CA PHE A 271 12.59 1.58 27.95
C PHE A 271 13.08 0.32 28.69
N PRO A 272 14.34 0.36 29.19
CA PRO A 272 14.98 -0.81 29.81
C PRO A 272 14.33 -1.23 31.14
N GLU A 273 13.70 -0.29 31.83
CA GLU A 273 12.99 -0.56 33.07
C GLU A 273 11.47 -0.50 32.84
N PRO A 274 10.71 -1.51 33.32
CA PRO A 274 9.26 -1.39 33.32
C PRO A 274 8.84 -0.18 34.16
N PRO A 275 7.75 0.53 33.79
CA PRO A 275 7.26 1.65 34.58
C PRO A 275 7.08 1.22 36.05
N SER A 276 7.69 1.96 36.96
CA SER A 276 7.54 1.74 38.40
C SER A 276 6.18 2.31 38.85
N GLY A 277 5.19 1.46 39.04
CA GLY A 277 3.88 1.84 39.55
C GLY A 277 2.82 0.77 39.25
N ASP A 278 1.84 0.66 40.12
CA ASP A 278 0.68 -0.24 39.93
C ASP A 278 -0.34 0.29 38.89
N ASP A 279 -0.11 1.49 38.33
CA ASP A 279 -0.97 2.10 37.31
C ASP A 279 -0.75 1.44 35.96
N THR A 280 -1.52 0.42 35.63
CA THR A 280 -1.60 -0.09 34.26
C THR A 280 -2.31 0.95 33.37
N CYS A 281 -2.06 0.93 32.06
CA CYS A 281 -2.80 1.79 31.13
C CYS A 281 -4.31 1.58 31.23
N ALA A 282 -4.76 0.41 31.68
CA ALA A 282 -6.16 0.07 31.90
C ALA A 282 -6.74 0.89 33.08
N ASP A 283 -5.99 1.10 34.15
CA ASP A 283 -6.45 1.84 35.35
C ASP A 283 -6.46 3.35 35.14
N ALA A 284 -5.56 3.86 34.29
CA ALA A 284 -5.45 5.30 34.02
C ALA A 284 -6.60 5.85 33.15
N GLY A 285 -7.31 4.99 32.42
CA GLY A 285 -8.34 5.36 31.47
C GLY A 285 -7.78 5.98 30.19
N VAL A 286 -8.59 5.98 29.14
CA VAL A 286 -8.26 6.58 27.83
C VAL A 286 -9.49 7.21 27.19
N LEU A 287 -9.35 8.42 26.66
CA LEU A 287 -10.42 9.05 25.89
C LEU A 287 -10.58 8.33 24.55
N GLY A 288 -11.83 7.99 24.15
CA GLY A 288 -12.12 7.12 23.03
C GLY A 288 -11.57 7.58 21.66
N MET A 289 -11.38 8.88 21.45
CA MET A 289 -10.83 9.42 20.21
C MET A 289 -9.30 9.29 20.10
N LEU A 290 -8.60 9.21 21.24
CA LEU A 290 -7.14 9.21 21.23
C LEU A 290 -6.53 7.99 20.51
N PRO A 291 -7.00 6.76 20.72
CA PRO A 291 -6.55 5.62 19.93
C PRO A 291 -6.75 5.81 18.42
N GLY A 292 -7.84 6.49 18.02
CA GLY A 292 -8.10 6.85 16.63
C GLY A 292 -7.04 7.77 16.04
N ILE A 293 -6.63 8.81 16.78
CA ILE A 293 -5.58 9.75 16.35
C ILE A 293 -4.24 9.02 16.22
N ILE A 294 -3.82 8.32 17.28
CA ILE A 294 -2.51 7.67 17.34
C ILE A 294 -2.42 6.49 16.36
N GLY A 295 -3.47 5.67 16.25
CA GLY A 295 -3.52 4.58 15.29
C GLY A 295 -3.46 5.06 13.84
N ASN A 296 -4.08 6.21 13.52
CA ASN A 296 -3.93 6.80 12.18
C ASN A 296 -2.51 7.32 11.93
N ILE A 297 -1.81 7.83 12.93
CA ILE A 297 -0.39 8.21 12.80
C ILE A 297 0.46 6.95 12.59
N GLN A 298 0.22 5.85 13.33
CA GLN A 298 0.89 4.57 13.09
C GLN A 298 0.66 4.06 11.65
N ALA A 299 -0.58 4.10 11.16
CA ALA A 299 -0.91 3.69 9.81
C ALA A 299 -0.21 4.56 8.75
N LEU A 300 -0.16 5.87 8.97
CA LEU A 300 0.55 6.81 8.09
C LEU A 300 2.05 6.50 8.03
N GLU A 301 2.69 6.25 9.18
CA GLU A 301 4.11 5.90 9.23
C GLU A 301 4.39 4.53 8.56
N ALA A 302 3.50 3.55 8.69
CA ALA A 302 3.60 2.30 7.96
C ALA A 302 3.52 2.49 6.44
N VAL A 303 2.59 3.32 5.96
CA VAL A 303 2.48 3.69 4.54
C VAL A 303 3.76 4.37 4.06
N LYS A 304 4.30 5.32 4.82
CA LYS A 304 5.55 6.03 4.50
C LYS A 304 6.73 5.07 4.39
N LEU A 305 6.86 4.12 5.31
CA LEU A 305 7.91 3.08 5.26
C LEU A 305 7.80 2.24 3.99
N ILE A 306 6.62 1.73 3.67
CA ILE A 306 6.39 0.83 2.53
C ILE A 306 6.65 1.55 1.19
N VAL A 307 6.19 2.78 1.07
CA VAL A 307 6.36 3.57 -0.17
C VAL A 307 7.77 4.13 -0.28
N GLY A 308 8.42 4.43 0.83
CA GLY A 308 9.74 5.07 0.92
C GLY A 308 9.63 6.60 0.98
N ILE A 309 8.64 7.12 1.72
CA ILE A 309 8.41 8.57 1.88
C ILE A 309 9.21 9.09 3.07
N GLU A 310 9.92 10.19 2.84
CA GLU A 310 10.64 10.96 3.87
C GLU A 310 10.06 12.39 3.98
N PRO A 311 10.11 13.04 5.15
CA PRO A 311 10.58 12.48 6.44
C PRO A 311 9.58 11.50 7.07
N ASN A 312 10.10 10.54 7.85
CA ASN A 312 9.31 9.61 8.68
C ASN A 312 9.83 9.60 10.12
N LEU A 313 9.23 8.77 10.98
CA LEU A 313 9.59 8.71 12.42
C LEU A 313 10.72 7.71 12.74
N ILE A 314 11.55 7.30 11.77
CA ILE A 314 12.77 6.54 12.07
C ILE A 314 13.69 7.40 12.97
N GLY A 315 14.08 6.85 14.13
CA GLY A 315 14.94 7.57 15.10
C GLY A 315 14.28 8.78 15.74
N THR A 316 12.96 8.84 15.77
CA THR A 316 12.21 9.96 16.35
C THR A 316 10.98 9.44 17.08
N LEU A 317 10.79 9.84 18.33
CA LEU A 317 9.55 9.62 19.07
C LEU A 317 8.67 10.87 18.93
N LEU A 318 7.48 10.67 18.37
CA LEU A 318 6.42 11.66 18.37
C LEU A 318 5.60 11.50 19.64
N ILE A 319 5.41 12.58 20.39
CA ILE A 319 4.48 12.68 21.51
C ILE A 319 3.37 13.64 21.12
N TYR A 320 2.13 13.19 21.19
CA TYR A 320 0.93 14.00 20.96
C TYR A 320 0.20 14.22 22.29
N ASP A 321 -0.05 15.48 22.63
CA ASP A 321 -0.89 15.89 23.76
C ASP A 321 -2.28 16.30 23.27
N GLY A 322 -3.28 15.49 23.57
CA GLY A 322 -4.68 15.73 23.20
C GLY A 322 -5.37 16.81 24.02
N MET A 323 -4.79 17.27 25.14
CA MET A 323 -5.33 18.40 25.91
C MET A 323 -5.05 19.74 25.23
N SER A 324 -3.82 19.90 24.74
CA SER A 324 -3.34 21.15 24.12
C SER A 324 -3.31 21.08 22.58
N HIS A 325 -3.51 19.90 22.00
CA HIS A 325 -3.27 19.60 20.58
C HIS A 325 -1.84 19.92 20.11
N SER A 326 -0.87 19.76 21.00
CA SER A 326 0.54 19.95 20.68
C SER A 326 1.24 18.63 20.35
N THR A 327 2.31 18.73 19.56
CA THR A 327 3.18 17.62 19.24
C THR A 327 4.62 17.95 19.60
N GLN A 328 5.36 16.98 20.11
CA GLN A 328 6.78 17.06 20.36
C GLN A 328 7.49 15.94 19.59
N LEU A 329 8.64 16.24 19.01
CA LEU A 329 9.50 15.28 18.35
C LEU A 329 10.80 15.16 19.14
N ILE A 330 11.10 13.97 19.63
CA ILE A 330 12.29 13.65 20.42
C ILE A 330 13.17 12.72 19.59
N LYS A 331 14.43 13.09 19.35
CA LYS A 331 15.40 12.20 18.70
C LYS A 331 15.77 11.06 19.64
N LEU A 332 15.77 9.84 19.12
CA LEU A 332 16.12 8.61 19.81
C LEU A 332 17.59 8.27 19.66
#